data_77456bc3f2e4e911429dc7678fd2083c
#
_entry.id   77456bc3f2e4e911429dc7678fd2083c
#
_cell.length_a   1.000
_cell.length_b   1.000
_cell.length_c   1.000
_cell.angle_alpha   90.00
_cell.angle_beta   90.00
_cell.angle_gamma   90.00
#
_symmetry.space_group_name_H-M   'P 1'
#
loop_
_entity.id
_entity.type
_entity.pdbx_description
1 polymer ?
#
loop_
_entity_poly.entity_id
_entity_poly.type
_entity_poly.pdbx_seq_one_letter_code
_entity_poly.pdbx_strand_id
1 'polypeptide(L)'
;MKPAAFDYAQPDTLGEALALMAKKGEAARICAGGQSLAAMLNMRLATPEVLIDIAGLAELQTIDIANGAIEVGAGVTQAELLAWPKLAEFQPLLAQLLPWVGHYQTRARGTVCGSLAHSDPSSELPLALALLGGDVFVRSQRGHRIINAEDFQ
;
A
#
# COMPACT_ATOMS: atom_id res chain seq x y z
N MET A 1 9.93 18.45 -12.86
CA MET A 1 10.53 19.01 -11.63
C MET A 1 11.34 17.91 -10.96
N LYS A 2 12.32 18.27 -10.12
CA LYS A 2 13.08 17.28 -9.33
C LYS A 2 12.61 17.33 -7.87
N PRO A 3 12.54 16.17 -7.17
CA PRO A 3 12.26 16.15 -5.75
C PRO A 3 13.33 16.90 -4.95
N ALA A 4 13.05 17.22 -3.69
CA ALA A 4 14.09 17.55 -2.72
C ALA A 4 15.03 16.35 -2.54
N ALA A 5 16.24 16.56 -2.10
CA ALA A 5 17.16 15.47 -1.79
C ALA A 5 16.62 14.64 -0.62
N PHE A 6 16.74 13.33 -0.71
CA PHE A 6 16.39 12.37 0.35
C PHE A 6 17.35 11.18 0.30
N ASP A 7 17.51 10.54 1.44
CA ASP A 7 18.17 9.23 1.52
C ASP A 7 17.20 8.13 1.10
N TYR A 8 17.71 7.06 0.48
CA TYR A 8 16.92 5.92 0.07
C TYR A 8 17.38 4.67 0.81
N ALA A 9 16.45 4.01 1.48
CA ALA A 9 16.71 2.81 2.27
C ALA A 9 15.84 1.66 1.77
N GLN A 10 16.47 0.50 1.56
CA GLN A 10 15.82 -0.77 1.24
C GLN A 10 16.12 -1.77 2.35
N PRO A 11 15.27 -1.88 3.36
CA PRO A 11 15.42 -2.89 4.41
C PRO A 11 15.20 -4.29 3.84
N ASP A 12 15.88 -5.28 4.42
CA ASP A 12 15.74 -6.68 4.03
C ASP A 12 14.56 -7.36 4.76
N THR A 13 14.08 -6.78 5.85
CA THR A 13 13.00 -7.32 6.69
C THR A 13 12.00 -6.25 7.10
N LEU A 14 10.75 -6.68 7.38
CA LEU A 14 9.74 -5.80 7.95
C LEU A 14 10.18 -5.20 9.29
N GLY A 15 10.89 -5.99 10.12
CA GLY A 15 11.45 -5.51 11.39
C GLY A 15 12.39 -4.32 11.21
N GLU A 16 13.30 -4.37 10.23
CA GLU A 16 14.20 -3.28 9.90
C GLU A 16 13.46 -2.05 9.38
N ALA A 17 12.45 -2.24 8.51
CA ALA A 17 11.61 -1.15 8.03
C ALA A 17 10.91 -0.42 9.18
N LEU A 18 10.31 -1.17 10.11
CA LEU A 18 9.65 -0.63 11.30
C LEU A 18 10.63 0.08 12.24
N ALA A 19 11.84 -0.46 12.41
CA ALA A 19 12.89 0.16 13.22
C ALA A 19 13.34 1.50 12.62
N LEU A 20 13.51 1.55 11.31
CA LEU A 20 13.90 2.77 10.61
C LEU A 20 12.79 3.83 10.67
N MET A 21 11.52 3.42 10.48
CA MET A 21 10.38 4.30 10.67
C MET A 21 10.31 4.89 12.09
N ALA A 22 10.48 4.06 13.11
CA ALA A 22 10.46 4.52 14.50
C ALA A 22 11.61 5.48 14.82
N LYS A 23 12.80 5.22 14.26
CA LYS A 23 13.99 6.07 14.44
C LYS A 23 13.86 7.42 13.76
N LYS A 24 13.29 7.47 12.54
CA LYS A 24 13.21 8.67 11.72
C LYS A 24 11.89 9.44 11.90
N GLY A 25 10.84 8.78 12.37
CA GLY A 25 9.53 9.41 12.62
C GLY A 25 8.98 10.11 11.37
N GLU A 26 8.56 11.35 11.53
CA GLU A 26 7.94 12.14 10.46
C GLU A 26 8.91 12.50 9.32
N ALA A 27 10.22 12.40 9.54
CA ALA A 27 11.23 12.61 8.50
C ALA A 27 11.28 11.48 7.47
N ALA A 28 10.69 10.30 7.77
CA ALA A 28 10.62 9.18 6.86
C ALA A 28 9.25 9.06 6.16
N ARG A 29 9.27 8.46 4.97
CA ARG A 29 8.06 8.00 4.27
C ARG A 29 8.27 6.59 3.73
N ILE A 30 7.26 5.75 3.90
CA ILE A 30 7.20 4.43 3.27
C ILE A 30 6.92 4.60 1.78
N CYS A 31 7.67 3.88 0.97
CA CYS A 31 7.45 3.74 -0.46
C CYS A 31 7.20 2.27 -0.78
N ALA A 32 6.04 1.96 -1.35
CA ALA A 32 5.75 0.66 -1.96
C ALA A 32 5.77 0.81 -3.49
N GLY A 33 4.62 0.91 -4.14
CA GLY A 33 4.54 1.12 -5.59
C GLY A 33 4.97 2.50 -6.10
N GLY A 34 4.98 3.52 -5.23
CA GLY A 34 5.45 4.88 -5.52
C GLY A 34 4.59 5.70 -6.48
N GLN A 35 3.44 5.19 -6.95
CA GLN A 35 2.68 5.83 -8.03
C GLN A 35 2.11 7.20 -7.68
N SER A 36 1.62 7.40 -6.48
CA SER A 36 1.20 8.71 -5.97
C SER A 36 2.38 9.45 -5.33
N LEU A 37 3.18 8.77 -4.52
CA LEU A 37 4.27 9.39 -3.76
C LEU A 37 5.33 10.03 -4.66
N ALA A 38 5.73 9.38 -5.77
CA ALA A 38 6.72 9.95 -6.68
C ALA A 38 6.26 11.27 -7.31
N ALA A 39 4.98 11.40 -7.64
CA ALA A 39 4.41 12.65 -8.12
C ALA A 39 4.45 13.74 -7.04
N MET A 40 4.08 13.40 -5.80
CA MET A 40 4.15 14.32 -4.65
C MET A 40 5.58 14.79 -4.37
N LEU A 41 6.56 13.89 -4.45
CA LEU A 41 7.98 14.22 -4.30
C LEU A 41 8.45 15.19 -5.40
N ASN A 42 8.12 14.91 -6.66
CA ASN A 42 8.48 15.75 -7.80
C ASN A 42 7.87 17.15 -7.71
N MET A 43 6.64 17.25 -7.21
CA MET A 43 5.97 18.52 -6.95
C MET A 43 6.36 19.19 -5.64
N ARG A 44 7.19 18.52 -4.82
CA ARG A 44 7.60 18.94 -3.48
C ARG A 44 6.43 19.14 -2.51
N LEU A 45 5.36 18.42 -2.70
CA LEU A 45 4.23 18.32 -1.75
C LEU A 45 4.57 17.42 -0.57
N ALA A 46 5.53 16.51 -0.76
CA ALA A 46 6.16 15.74 0.29
C ALA A 46 7.68 15.89 0.16
N THR A 47 8.35 16.16 1.27
CA THR A 47 9.81 16.37 1.31
C THR A 47 10.44 15.58 2.46
N PRO A 48 10.32 14.24 2.47
CA PRO A 48 10.92 13.42 3.51
C PRO A 48 12.45 13.50 3.42
N GLU A 49 13.13 13.27 4.55
CA GLU A 49 14.58 13.07 4.57
C GLU A 49 14.96 11.66 4.11
N VAL A 50 14.09 10.68 4.35
CA VAL A 50 14.33 9.26 4.02
C VAL A 50 13.11 8.64 3.37
N LEU A 51 13.32 7.96 2.24
CA LEU A 51 12.36 7.01 1.67
C LEU A 51 12.74 5.59 2.10
N ILE A 52 11.78 4.87 2.66
CA ILE A 52 11.93 3.46 3.04
C ILE A 52 11.15 2.63 2.04
N ASP A 53 11.85 1.96 1.15
CA ASP A 53 11.24 1.11 0.12
C ASP A 53 10.93 -0.27 0.69
N ILE A 54 9.66 -0.63 0.68
CA ILE A 54 9.15 -1.92 1.16
C ILE A 54 8.71 -2.84 0.01
N ALA A 55 8.85 -2.42 -1.25
CA ALA A 55 8.37 -3.20 -2.39
C ALA A 55 9.08 -4.56 -2.53
N GLY A 56 10.31 -4.69 -2.03
CA GLY A 56 11.09 -5.93 -2.07
C GLY A 56 10.87 -6.88 -0.90
N LEU A 57 10.06 -6.52 0.11
CA LEU A 57 9.88 -7.34 1.30
C LEU A 57 8.96 -8.55 1.03
N ALA A 58 9.53 -9.75 0.97
CA ALA A 58 8.78 -10.99 0.69
C ALA A 58 7.62 -11.23 1.67
N GLU A 59 7.79 -10.83 2.94
CA GLU A 59 6.75 -10.90 3.98
C GLU A 59 5.48 -10.12 3.61
N LEU A 60 5.58 -9.12 2.75
CA LEU A 60 4.47 -8.24 2.33
C LEU A 60 3.90 -8.59 0.95
N GLN A 61 4.41 -9.65 0.30
CA GLN A 61 4.00 -10.07 -1.04
C GLN A 61 2.98 -11.22 -1.02
N THR A 62 2.17 -11.32 0.04
CA THR A 62 1.24 -12.44 0.19
C THR A 62 -0.19 -12.05 -0.16
N ILE A 63 -0.91 -13.00 -0.75
CA ILE A 63 -2.38 -12.96 -0.93
C ILE A 63 -2.91 -14.26 -0.34
N ASP A 64 -3.62 -14.16 0.78
CA ASP A 64 -4.12 -15.30 1.52
C ASP A 64 -5.63 -15.23 1.74
N ILE A 65 -6.23 -16.34 2.11
CA ILE A 65 -7.62 -16.43 2.55
C ILE A 65 -7.63 -16.80 4.02
N ALA A 66 -8.13 -15.90 4.84
CA ALA A 66 -8.29 -16.15 6.26
C ALA A 66 -9.72 -15.77 6.70
N ASN A 67 -10.35 -16.65 7.46
CA ASN A 67 -11.71 -16.43 8.01
C ASN A 67 -12.76 -16.02 6.95
N GLY A 68 -12.61 -16.50 5.71
CA GLY A 68 -13.53 -16.16 4.61
C GLY A 68 -13.28 -14.81 3.95
N ALA A 69 -12.23 -14.08 4.36
CA ALA A 69 -11.79 -12.84 3.76
C ALA A 69 -10.48 -13.02 2.99
N ILE A 70 -10.21 -12.13 2.04
CA ILE A 70 -8.91 -12.04 1.36
C ILE A 70 -8.02 -11.13 2.18
N GLU A 71 -6.85 -11.61 2.58
CA GLU A 71 -5.78 -10.81 3.16
C GLU A 71 -4.75 -10.46 2.08
N VAL A 72 -4.45 -9.18 1.94
CA VAL A 72 -3.53 -8.66 0.91
C VAL A 72 -2.37 -7.95 1.57
N GLY A 73 -1.17 -8.43 1.34
CA GLY A 73 0.06 -7.83 1.86
C GLY A 73 0.35 -6.45 1.26
N ALA A 74 1.06 -5.61 2.01
CA ALA A 74 1.30 -4.21 1.65
C ALA A 74 2.21 -4.04 0.41
N GLY A 75 2.96 -5.07 0.02
CA GLY A 75 3.79 -5.11 -1.18
C GLY A 75 3.06 -5.59 -2.43
N VAL A 76 1.89 -6.22 -2.28
CA VAL A 76 1.14 -6.78 -3.41
C VAL A 76 0.64 -5.69 -4.34
N THR A 77 1.01 -5.78 -5.61
CA THR A 77 0.56 -4.84 -6.63
C THR A 77 -0.90 -5.08 -7.02
N GLN A 78 -1.53 -4.06 -7.54
CA GLN A 78 -2.89 -4.17 -8.09
C GLN A 78 -2.97 -5.17 -9.25
N ALA A 79 -1.90 -5.29 -10.05
CA ALA A 79 -1.82 -6.26 -11.14
C ALA A 79 -1.70 -7.70 -10.62
N GLU A 80 -0.94 -7.95 -9.56
CA GLU A 80 -0.83 -9.27 -8.93
C GLU A 80 -2.15 -9.71 -8.31
N LEU A 81 -2.84 -8.82 -7.59
CA LEU A 81 -4.16 -9.13 -7.07
C LEU A 81 -5.16 -9.41 -8.19
N LEU A 82 -5.15 -8.61 -9.26
CA LEU A 82 -6.03 -8.83 -10.42
C LEU A 82 -5.77 -10.17 -11.12
N ALA A 83 -4.49 -10.60 -11.17
CA ALA A 83 -4.09 -11.88 -11.76
C ALA A 83 -4.31 -13.08 -10.82
N TRP A 84 -4.64 -12.85 -9.56
CA TRP A 84 -4.82 -13.93 -8.59
C TRP A 84 -6.04 -14.78 -8.93
N PRO A 85 -5.88 -16.12 -9.18
CA PRO A 85 -6.93 -16.95 -9.77
C PRO A 85 -8.23 -17.03 -8.96
N LYS A 86 -8.13 -16.81 -7.64
CA LYS A 86 -9.29 -16.90 -6.74
C LYS A 86 -10.01 -15.57 -6.52
N LEU A 87 -9.52 -14.46 -7.10
CA LEU A 87 -10.09 -13.14 -6.84
C LEU A 87 -11.59 -13.06 -7.16
N ALA A 88 -11.99 -13.54 -8.34
CA ALA A 88 -13.39 -13.47 -8.77
C ALA A 88 -14.34 -14.33 -7.93
N GLU A 89 -13.83 -15.41 -7.37
CA GLU A 89 -14.60 -16.31 -6.48
C GLU A 89 -14.83 -15.67 -5.10
N PHE A 90 -13.76 -15.14 -4.50
CA PHE A 90 -13.82 -14.63 -3.12
C PHE A 90 -14.20 -13.16 -3.02
N GLN A 91 -13.87 -12.35 -4.05
CA GLN A 91 -14.16 -10.92 -4.03
C GLN A 91 -14.48 -10.40 -5.43
N PRO A 92 -15.69 -10.74 -5.95
CA PRO A 92 -16.09 -10.38 -7.31
C PRO A 92 -16.13 -8.87 -7.57
N LEU A 93 -16.40 -8.04 -6.56
CA LEU A 93 -16.34 -6.59 -6.71
C LEU A 93 -14.93 -6.12 -7.06
N LEU A 94 -13.90 -6.60 -6.37
CA LEU A 94 -12.51 -6.25 -6.66
C LEU A 94 -12.09 -6.75 -8.05
N ALA A 95 -12.53 -7.95 -8.46
CA ALA A 95 -12.25 -8.48 -9.79
C ALA A 95 -12.84 -7.60 -10.91
N GLN A 96 -13.99 -7.00 -10.69
CA GLN A 96 -14.64 -6.10 -11.64
C GLN A 96 -14.05 -4.69 -11.61
N LEU A 97 -13.61 -4.21 -10.46
CA LEU A 97 -13.14 -2.85 -10.24
C LEU A 97 -11.67 -2.65 -10.65
N LEU A 98 -10.79 -3.60 -10.31
CA LEU A 98 -9.34 -3.46 -10.53
C LEU A 98 -8.94 -3.18 -11.97
N PRO A 99 -9.59 -3.72 -13.03
CA PRO A 99 -9.28 -3.39 -14.42
C PRO A 99 -9.40 -1.89 -14.74
N TRP A 100 -10.23 -1.15 -13.98
CA TRP A 100 -10.52 0.26 -14.18
C TRP A 100 -9.65 1.19 -13.33
N VAL A 101 -8.90 0.65 -12.37
CA VAL A 101 -7.97 1.44 -11.56
C VAL A 101 -6.79 1.91 -12.40
N GLY A 102 -6.78 3.18 -12.74
CA GLY A 102 -5.69 3.81 -13.50
C GLY A 102 -5.35 3.08 -14.82
N HIS A 103 -4.08 3.13 -15.20
CA HIS A 103 -3.56 2.45 -16.38
C HIS A 103 -2.81 1.18 -16.02
N TYR A 104 -2.52 0.32 -17.00
CA TYR A 104 -1.74 -0.90 -16.81
C TYR A 104 -0.41 -0.64 -16.08
N GLN A 105 0.32 0.40 -16.47
CA GLN A 105 1.61 0.76 -15.86
C GLN A 105 1.45 1.14 -14.38
N THR A 106 0.37 1.82 -14.04
CA THR A 106 0.04 2.17 -12.65
C THR A 106 -0.21 0.91 -11.83
N ARG A 107 -1.06 0.00 -12.34
CA ARG A 107 -1.37 -1.26 -11.65
C ARG A 107 -0.19 -2.20 -11.50
N ALA A 108 0.73 -2.20 -12.49
CA ALA A 108 1.92 -3.04 -12.46
C ALA A 108 2.92 -2.67 -11.34
N ARG A 109 2.81 -1.48 -10.77
CA ARG A 109 3.67 -1.00 -9.67
C ARG A 109 2.89 -0.57 -8.44
N GLY A 110 1.75 0.08 -8.63
CA GLY A 110 0.89 0.54 -7.54
C GLY A 110 0.39 -0.64 -6.72
N THR A 111 0.58 -0.58 -5.39
CA THR A 111 0.10 -1.62 -4.47
C THR A 111 -1.33 -1.34 -4.02
N VAL A 112 -2.04 -2.38 -3.65
CA VAL A 112 -3.40 -2.28 -3.09
C VAL A 112 -3.38 -1.44 -1.82
N CYS A 113 -2.56 -1.83 -0.85
CA CYS A 113 -2.44 -1.11 0.43
C CYS A 113 -1.88 0.30 0.27
N GLY A 114 -1.01 0.54 -0.73
CA GLY A 114 -0.50 1.87 -1.03
C GLY A 114 -1.60 2.83 -1.50
N SER A 115 -2.57 2.34 -2.29
CA SER A 115 -3.74 3.12 -2.69
C SER A 115 -4.63 3.47 -1.49
N LEU A 116 -4.86 2.49 -0.60
CA LEU A 116 -5.62 2.71 0.64
C LEU A 116 -4.92 3.72 1.56
N ALA A 117 -3.61 3.57 1.77
CA ALA A 117 -2.82 4.47 2.62
C ALA A 117 -2.71 5.89 2.06
N HIS A 118 -2.82 6.05 0.74
CA HIS A 118 -2.87 7.36 0.10
C HIS A 118 -4.22 8.06 0.30
N SER A 119 -5.28 7.27 0.43
CA SER A 119 -6.65 7.70 0.74
C SER A 119 -7.17 8.84 -0.17
N ASP A 120 -6.89 8.74 -1.47
CA ASP A 120 -7.46 9.67 -2.44
C ASP A 120 -8.97 9.40 -2.56
N PRO A 121 -9.82 10.39 -2.26
CA PRO A 121 -11.28 10.22 -2.29
C PRO A 121 -11.83 9.93 -3.70
N SER A 122 -11.06 10.17 -4.74
CA SER A 122 -11.41 9.82 -6.13
C SER A 122 -10.98 8.41 -6.52
N SER A 123 -10.28 7.69 -5.66
CA SER A 123 -9.73 6.36 -5.95
C SER A 123 -10.76 5.27 -5.68
N GLU A 124 -10.76 4.25 -6.52
CA GLU A 124 -11.69 3.12 -6.47
C GLU A 124 -11.43 2.18 -5.28
N LEU A 125 -10.17 1.98 -4.90
CA LEU A 125 -9.81 1.02 -3.84
C LEU A 125 -10.25 1.49 -2.43
N PRO A 126 -10.08 2.76 -2.02
CA PRO A 126 -10.69 3.27 -0.79
C PRO A 126 -12.21 3.08 -0.76
N LEU A 127 -12.89 3.42 -1.86
CA LEU A 127 -14.34 3.21 -1.97
C LEU A 127 -14.72 1.73 -1.84
N ALA A 128 -13.96 0.82 -2.48
CA ALA A 128 -14.19 -0.61 -2.37
C ALA A 128 -13.99 -1.11 -0.94
N LEU A 129 -12.96 -0.64 -0.22
CA LEU A 129 -12.73 -0.98 1.17
C LEU A 129 -13.92 -0.57 2.05
N ALA A 130 -14.39 0.66 1.91
CA ALA A 130 -15.54 1.18 2.65
C ALA A 130 -16.82 0.37 2.36
N LEU A 131 -17.08 0.05 1.09
CA LEU A 131 -18.27 -0.70 0.68
C LEU A 131 -18.24 -2.17 1.16
N LEU A 132 -17.06 -2.79 1.20
CA LEU A 132 -16.89 -4.17 1.63
C LEU A 132 -16.81 -4.33 3.16
N GLY A 133 -16.63 -3.23 3.90
CA GLY A 133 -16.48 -3.27 5.35
C GLY A 133 -15.21 -4.00 5.79
N GLY A 134 -14.12 -3.84 5.04
CA GLY A 134 -12.85 -4.52 5.34
C GLY A 134 -12.07 -3.87 6.48
N ASP A 135 -11.00 -4.55 6.88
CA ASP A 135 -10.09 -4.12 7.95
C ASP A 135 -8.69 -3.82 7.41
N VAL A 136 -8.04 -2.84 8.01
CA VAL A 136 -6.64 -2.48 7.72
C VAL A 136 -5.75 -2.82 8.92
N PHE A 137 -4.78 -3.71 8.69
CA PHE A 137 -3.79 -4.09 9.69
C PHE A 137 -2.60 -3.13 9.65
N VAL A 138 -2.40 -2.38 10.72
CA VAL A 138 -1.30 -1.42 10.83
C VAL A 138 -0.28 -1.91 11.85
N ARG A 139 0.99 -1.91 11.47
CA ARG A 139 2.12 -2.34 12.32
C ARG A 139 3.08 -1.20 12.63
N SER A 140 3.64 -1.25 13.82
CA SER A 140 4.72 -0.40 14.29
C SER A 140 5.65 -1.18 15.22
N GLN A 141 6.78 -0.61 15.64
CA GLN A 141 7.61 -1.22 16.68
C GLN A 141 6.88 -1.39 18.02
N ARG A 142 5.85 -0.60 18.31
CA ARG A 142 5.05 -0.66 19.53
C ARG A 142 3.97 -1.74 19.52
N GLY A 143 3.76 -2.41 18.40
CA GLY A 143 2.74 -3.43 18.21
C GLY A 143 1.94 -3.23 16.93
N HIS A 144 0.77 -3.82 16.90
CA HIS A 144 -0.15 -3.73 15.77
C HIS A 144 -1.53 -3.28 16.24
N ARG A 145 -2.32 -2.77 15.31
CA ARG A 145 -3.74 -2.46 15.50
C ARG A 145 -4.51 -2.78 14.22
N ILE A 146 -5.80 -3.01 14.40
CA ILE A 146 -6.76 -3.17 13.30
C ILE A 146 -7.59 -1.90 13.27
N ILE A 147 -7.79 -1.36 12.10
CA ILE A 147 -8.64 -0.20 11.83
C ILE A 147 -9.68 -0.67 10.83
N ASN A 148 -10.94 -0.56 11.14
CA ASN A 148 -11.98 -0.91 10.19
C ASN A 148 -12.12 0.18 9.10
N ALA A 149 -12.80 -0.17 8.00
CA ALA A 149 -12.92 0.71 6.84
C ALA A 149 -13.51 2.08 7.17
N GLU A 150 -14.48 2.14 8.08
CA GLU A 150 -15.18 3.38 8.43
C GLU A 150 -14.28 4.37 9.17
N ASP A 151 -13.32 3.85 9.95
CA ASP A 151 -12.39 4.66 10.74
C ASP A 151 -11.08 4.97 9.98
N PHE A 152 -10.85 4.30 8.85
CA PHE A 152 -9.60 4.42 8.10
C PHE A 152 -9.65 5.49 7.01
N GLN A 153 -10.83 5.84 6.49
CA GLN A 153 -11.04 6.77 5.36
C GLN A 153 -11.23 8.21 5.80
#